data_0e69a4edc8bd9470abf960ba931fe9e5
#
_entry.id   0e69a4edc8bd9470abf960ba931fe9e5
#
_cell.length_a   1.000
_cell.length_b   1.000
_cell.length_c   1.000
_cell.angle_alpha   90.00
_cell.angle_beta   90.00
_cell.angle_gamma   90.00
#
_symmetry.space_group_name_H-M   'P 1'
#
loop_
_entity.id
_entity.type
_entity.pdbx_description
1 polymer ?
#
loop_
_entity_poly.entity_id
_entity_poly.type
_entity_poly.pdbx_seq_one_letter_code
_entity_poly.pdbx_strand_id
1 'polypeptide(L)'
;RINGKGINKLRAAGIKVEVGAASDEAKELNKVFIVNQKFKRPFITIKFAQTLDQMIGYQGKRGIQISNAHSKKDVQNIRKEHSSILIGANTLRLDNPRLTSRPESKIKIQPAKIIVGNNFGRLVQKNIFKNFSHIFFVTSEKLIVPEKYSNKITCIHTNKRNGLQKLFKELMLRGYTSILVEGGK
;
A
#
# COMPACT_ATOMS: atom_id res chain seq x y z
N ARG A 1 10.66 12.06 -24.25
CA ARG A 1 11.51 10.98 -23.70
C ARG A 1 12.95 11.25 -24.07
N ILE A 2 13.85 11.21 -23.10
CA ILE A 2 15.28 11.56 -23.27
C ILE A 2 16.00 10.48 -24.11
N ASN A 3 15.66 9.21 -23.95
CA ASN A 3 16.06 8.04 -24.77
C ASN A 3 17.52 8.06 -25.22
N GLY A 4 18.46 8.23 -24.30
CA GLY A 4 19.91 8.24 -24.58
C GLY A 4 20.48 9.56 -25.12
N LYS A 5 19.67 10.58 -25.40
CA LYS A 5 20.14 11.87 -25.92
C LYS A 5 21.21 12.54 -25.04
N GLY A 6 21.11 12.41 -23.71
CA GLY A 6 22.12 12.91 -22.78
C GLY A 6 23.48 12.22 -22.94
N ILE A 7 23.49 10.89 -23.08
CA ILE A 7 24.69 10.10 -23.33
C ILE A 7 25.37 10.53 -24.63
N ASN A 8 24.59 10.66 -25.69
CA ASN A 8 25.11 11.07 -26.99
C ASN A 8 25.70 12.49 -26.94
N LYS A 9 25.07 13.41 -26.20
CA LYS A 9 25.57 14.77 -26.02
C LYS A 9 26.93 14.80 -25.27
N LEU A 10 27.07 14.00 -24.22
CA LEU A 10 28.30 13.87 -23.46
C LEU A 10 29.44 13.26 -24.32
N ARG A 11 29.13 12.21 -25.07
CA ARG A 11 30.08 11.59 -26.00
C ARG A 11 30.55 12.53 -27.12
N ALA A 12 29.59 13.30 -27.68
CA ALA A 12 29.91 14.31 -28.70
C ALA A 12 30.82 15.45 -28.16
N ALA A 13 30.76 15.72 -26.85
CA ALA A 13 31.64 16.66 -26.15
C ALA A 13 33.00 16.02 -25.74
N GLY A 14 33.34 14.81 -26.23
CA GLY A 14 34.60 14.13 -25.91
C GLY A 14 34.63 13.46 -24.53
N ILE A 15 33.53 13.42 -23.79
CA ILE A 15 33.47 12.81 -22.46
C ILE A 15 33.28 11.30 -22.60
N LYS A 16 34.18 10.52 -21.97
CA LYS A 16 34.02 9.07 -21.86
C LYS A 16 32.82 8.72 -20.99
N VAL A 17 31.85 8.01 -21.55
CA VAL A 17 30.62 7.65 -20.84
C VAL A 17 30.46 6.13 -20.81
N GLU A 18 30.52 5.56 -19.63
CA GLU A 18 30.21 4.16 -19.36
C GLU A 18 28.73 4.05 -18.91
N VAL A 19 28.02 3.05 -19.44
CA VAL A 19 26.60 2.84 -19.16
C VAL A 19 26.44 1.47 -18.51
N GLY A 20 25.70 1.44 -17.39
CA GLY A 20 25.34 0.18 -16.72
C GLY A 20 26.27 -0.24 -15.58
N ALA A 21 27.29 0.55 -15.22
CA ALA A 21 28.23 0.23 -14.17
C ALA A 21 27.61 -0.12 -12.80
N ALA A 22 26.44 0.48 -12.46
CA ALA A 22 25.68 0.18 -11.24
C ALA A 22 24.22 -0.22 -11.56
N SER A 23 24.07 -1.07 -12.58
CA SER A 23 22.74 -1.40 -13.14
C SER A 23 21.82 -2.08 -12.14
N ASP A 24 22.31 -2.99 -11.31
CA ASP A 24 21.47 -3.78 -10.43
C ASP A 24 21.09 -3.01 -9.18
N GLU A 25 22.01 -2.25 -8.61
CA GLU A 25 21.72 -1.29 -7.53
C GLU A 25 20.71 -0.22 -7.99
N ALA A 26 20.90 0.30 -9.20
CA ALA A 26 19.99 1.28 -9.78
C ALA A 26 18.59 0.69 -10.01
N LYS A 27 18.46 -0.56 -10.44
CA LYS A 27 17.18 -1.27 -10.58
C LYS A 27 16.50 -1.46 -9.22
N GLU A 28 17.24 -1.85 -8.19
CA GLU A 28 16.69 -2.04 -6.85
C GLU A 28 16.18 -0.73 -6.26
N LEU A 29 16.95 0.35 -6.34
CA LEU A 29 16.54 1.69 -5.90
C LEU A 29 15.29 2.20 -6.66
N ASN A 30 15.16 1.85 -7.92
CA ASN A 30 14.08 2.32 -8.79
C ASN A 30 12.98 1.28 -9.04
N LYS A 31 12.93 0.19 -8.27
CA LYS A 31 11.99 -0.93 -8.49
C LYS A 31 10.52 -0.49 -8.58
N VAL A 32 10.10 0.43 -7.73
CA VAL A 32 8.73 0.98 -7.76
C VAL A 32 8.46 1.65 -9.10
N PHE A 33 9.34 2.55 -9.51
CA PHE A 33 9.22 3.27 -10.79
C PHE A 33 9.21 2.30 -11.98
N ILE A 34 10.13 1.35 -12.01
CA ILE A 34 10.25 0.36 -13.09
C ILE A 34 8.96 -0.47 -13.22
N VAL A 35 8.42 -0.97 -12.10
CA VAL A 35 7.17 -1.74 -12.09
C VAL A 35 6.01 -0.89 -12.59
N ASN A 36 5.90 0.35 -12.12
CA ASN A 36 4.83 1.25 -12.54
C ASN A 36 4.90 1.54 -14.04
N GLN A 37 6.09 1.78 -14.59
CA GLN A 37 6.25 2.08 -16.02
C GLN A 37 6.05 0.85 -16.91
N LYS A 38 6.63 -0.29 -16.53
CA LYS A 38 6.61 -1.52 -17.32
C LYS A 38 5.23 -2.21 -17.29
N PHE A 39 4.63 -2.31 -16.11
CA PHE A 39 3.41 -3.11 -15.89
C PHE A 39 2.16 -2.27 -15.68
N LYS A 40 2.28 -0.94 -15.63
CA LYS A 40 1.14 -0.01 -15.45
C LYS A 40 0.29 -0.32 -14.21
N ARG A 41 0.93 -0.79 -13.14
CA ARG A 41 0.30 -1.11 -11.86
C ARG A 41 1.17 -0.64 -10.69
N PRO A 42 0.61 -0.49 -9.47
CA PRO A 42 1.39 -0.23 -8.27
C PRO A 42 2.39 -1.35 -7.98
N PHE A 43 3.50 -1.00 -7.35
CA PHE A 43 4.42 -1.97 -6.75
C PHE A 43 3.77 -2.58 -5.51
N ILE A 44 3.81 -3.90 -5.36
CA ILE A 44 3.13 -4.61 -4.27
C ILE A 44 4.16 -5.26 -3.36
N THR A 45 4.12 -4.91 -2.09
CA THR A 45 4.85 -5.57 -1.01
C THR A 45 3.86 -6.33 -0.13
N ILE A 46 4.13 -7.59 0.15
CA ILE A 46 3.30 -8.40 1.05
C ILE A 46 4.05 -8.56 2.38
N LYS A 47 3.40 -8.17 3.48
CA LYS A 47 3.90 -8.35 4.84
C LYS A 47 2.95 -9.23 5.62
N PHE A 48 3.46 -10.29 6.19
CA PHE A 48 2.74 -11.11 7.16
C PHE A 48 3.66 -11.47 8.34
N ALA A 49 3.08 -11.83 9.47
CA ALA A 49 3.80 -12.37 10.62
C ALA A 49 3.32 -13.80 10.83
N GLN A 50 4.26 -14.73 11.01
CA GLN A 50 3.95 -16.13 11.26
C GLN A 50 4.83 -16.67 12.39
N THR A 51 4.35 -17.71 13.06
CA THR A 51 5.10 -18.50 14.02
C THR A 51 6.06 -19.46 13.29
N LEU A 52 6.94 -20.15 14.04
CA LEU A 52 7.86 -21.14 13.46
C LEU A 52 7.12 -22.29 12.78
N ASP A 53 5.94 -22.65 13.28
CA ASP A 53 5.03 -23.63 12.67
C ASP A 53 4.11 -23.03 11.59
N GLN A 54 4.47 -21.86 11.04
CA GLN A 54 3.83 -21.15 9.93
C GLN A 54 2.39 -20.69 10.20
N MET A 55 1.97 -20.58 11.45
CA MET A 55 0.66 -20.05 11.80
C MET A 55 0.65 -18.54 11.84
N ILE A 56 -0.35 -17.90 11.20
CA ILE A 56 -0.56 -16.44 11.23
C ILE A 56 -1.51 -15.99 12.34
N GLY A 57 -2.04 -16.92 13.12
CA GLY A 57 -2.93 -16.67 14.25
C GLY A 57 -3.64 -17.93 14.70
N TYR A 58 -4.39 -17.84 15.82
CA TYR A 58 -5.18 -18.96 16.34
C TYR A 58 -6.67 -18.66 16.24
N GLN A 59 -7.45 -19.74 15.98
CA GLN A 59 -8.90 -19.63 15.90
C GLN A 59 -9.49 -19.25 17.26
N GLY A 60 -10.40 -18.26 17.28
CA GLY A 60 -11.06 -17.82 18.52
C GLY A 60 -10.27 -16.87 19.42
N LYS A 61 -8.96 -16.69 19.24
CA LYS A 61 -8.16 -15.76 20.05
C LYS A 61 -7.88 -14.46 19.29
N ARG A 62 -8.14 -13.31 19.92
CA ARG A 62 -7.81 -11.98 19.40
C ARG A 62 -6.49 -11.47 19.97
N GLY A 63 -5.77 -10.66 19.19
CA GLY A 63 -4.63 -9.90 19.68
C GLY A 63 -3.38 -10.71 20.02
N ILE A 64 -3.21 -11.92 19.49
CA ILE A 64 -1.97 -12.68 19.69
C ILE A 64 -0.83 -11.95 19.02
N GLN A 65 0.14 -11.55 19.82
CA GLN A 65 1.36 -10.92 19.35
C GLN A 65 2.37 -11.98 18.93
N ILE A 66 2.58 -12.15 17.63
CA ILE A 66 3.57 -13.07 17.05
C ILE A 66 4.95 -12.41 16.97
N SER A 67 5.00 -11.11 16.71
CA SER A 67 6.23 -10.36 16.48
C SER A 67 6.62 -9.49 17.67
N ASN A 68 7.91 -9.24 17.86
CA ASN A 68 8.48 -8.43 18.93
C ASN A 68 8.41 -6.91 18.64
N ALA A 69 8.96 -6.09 19.55
CA ALA A 69 8.97 -4.64 19.43
C ALA A 69 9.81 -4.14 18.22
N HIS A 70 10.92 -4.82 17.92
CA HIS A 70 11.78 -4.47 16.77
C HIS A 70 11.03 -4.66 15.45
N SER A 71 10.39 -5.82 15.25
CA SER A 71 9.56 -6.08 14.08
C SER A 71 8.41 -5.06 13.93
N LYS A 72 7.82 -4.60 15.04
CA LYS A 72 6.79 -3.55 15.00
C LYS A 72 7.37 -2.21 14.52
N LYS A 73 8.60 -1.88 14.90
CA LYS A 73 9.30 -0.68 14.40
C LYS A 73 9.58 -0.78 12.91
N ASP A 74 10.03 -1.95 12.44
CA ASP A 74 10.27 -2.19 11.01
C ASP A 74 9.01 -2.07 10.18
N VAL A 75 7.88 -2.58 10.66
CA VAL A 75 6.58 -2.37 10.00
C VAL A 75 6.26 -0.87 9.84
N GLN A 76 6.59 -0.02 10.84
CA GLN A 76 6.38 1.42 10.70
C GLN A 76 7.30 2.04 9.62
N ASN A 77 8.52 1.54 9.48
CA ASN A 77 9.44 1.98 8.41
C ASN A 77 8.91 1.55 7.04
N ILE A 78 8.53 0.28 6.89
CA ILE A 78 7.94 -0.23 5.65
C ILE A 78 6.68 0.57 5.25
N ARG A 79 5.82 0.94 6.20
CA ARG A 79 4.63 1.77 5.94
C ARG A 79 4.98 3.16 5.41
N LYS A 80 6.10 3.76 5.85
CA LYS A 80 6.56 5.07 5.37
C LYS A 80 6.99 5.05 3.90
N GLU A 81 7.49 3.91 3.44
CA GLU A 81 7.98 3.71 2.07
C GLU A 81 6.87 3.44 1.06
N HIS A 82 5.63 3.21 1.54
CA HIS A 82 4.50 2.88 0.68
C HIS A 82 3.46 3.99 0.65
N SER A 83 2.93 4.26 -0.54
CA SER A 83 1.88 5.27 -0.74
C SER A 83 0.51 4.80 -0.25
N SER A 84 0.30 3.50 -0.08
CA SER A 84 -0.96 2.93 0.39
C SER A 84 -0.77 1.63 1.17
N ILE A 85 -1.72 1.31 2.06
CA ILE A 85 -1.77 0.07 2.87
C ILE A 85 -3.10 -0.63 2.60
N LEU A 86 -3.04 -1.92 2.25
CA LEU A 86 -4.21 -2.74 1.96
C LEU A 86 -4.41 -3.81 3.03
N ILE A 87 -5.65 -3.93 3.49
CA ILE A 87 -6.10 -5.01 4.38
C ILE A 87 -7.44 -5.60 3.90
N GLY A 88 -7.78 -6.79 4.39
CA GLY A 88 -9.10 -7.38 4.23
C GLY A 88 -10.15 -6.77 5.17
N ALA A 89 -11.42 -6.81 4.78
CA ALA A 89 -12.55 -6.37 5.61
C ALA A 89 -12.62 -7.11 6.96
N ASN A 90 -12.21 -8.37 7.00
CA ASN A 90 -12.15 -9.15 8.23
C ASN A 90 -11.14 -8.57 9.22
N THR A 91 -9.93 -8.22 8.77
CA THR A 91 -8.91 -7.53 9.57
C THR A 91 -9.43 -6.19 10.09
N LEU A 92 -10.11 -5.41 9.25
CA LEU A 92 -10.75 -4.17 9.71
C LEU A 92 -11.77 -4.41 10.82
N ARG A 93 -12.59 -5.46 10.69
CA ARG A 93 -13.65 -5.79 11.64
C ARG A 93 -13.09 -6.26 12.97
N LEU A 94 -12.08 -7.16 12.96
CA LEU A 94 -11.54 -7.80 14.15
C LEU A 94 -10.51 -6.93 14.87
N ASP A 95 -9.55 -6.36 14.15
CA ASP A 95 -8.40 -5.68 14.74
C ASP A 95 -8.59 -4.17 14.84
N ASN A 96 -9.55 -3.60 14.09
CA ASN A 96 -9.84 -2.16 14.06
C ASN A 96 -8.57 -1.28 13.96
N PRO A 97 -7.67 -1.52 13.00
CA PRO A 97 -6.38 -0.86 12.93
C PRO A 97 -6.50 0.61 12.50
N ARG A 98 -5.51 1.43 12.85
CA ARG A 98 -5.40 2.80 12.34
C ARG A 98 -4.83 2.86 10.92
N LEU A 99 -3.97 1.91 10.54
CA LEU A 99 -3.24 1.87 9.28
C LEU A 99 -2.45 3.17 9.02
N THR A 100 -1.70 3.61 10.03
CA THR A 100 -0.86 4.81 9.94
C THR A 100 0.61 4.47 10.05
N SER A 101 1.46 5.32 9.48
CA SER A 101 2.89 5.35 9.79
C SER A 101 3.14 6.22 11.02
N ARG A 102 4.08 5.79 11.88
CA ARG A 102 4.34 6.47 13.17
C ARG A 102 5.79 6.93 13.29
N PRO A 103 6.06 7.96 14.07
CA PRO A 103 5.08 8.83 14.77
C PRO A 103 4.30 9.72 13.80
N GLU A 104 2.99 9.77 13.97
CA GLU A 104 2.06 10.51 13.07
C GLU A 104 2.41 12.01 12.98
N SER A 105 2.88 12.59 14.08
CA SER A 105 3.26 14.02 14.17
C SER A 105 4.46 14.40 13.27
N LYS A 106 5.30 13.42 12.89
CA LYS A 106 6.48 13.65 12.04
C LYS A 106 6.23 13.35 10.56
N ILE A 107 5.08 12.77 10.24
CA ILE A 107 4.77 12.29 8.88
C ILE A 107 3.68 13.16 8.29
N LYS A 108 4.08 14.06 7.38
CA LYS A 108 3.16 15.01 6.72
C LYS A 108 2.12 14.31 5.85
N ILE A 109 2.50 13.23 5.16
CA ILE A 109 1.62 12.49 4.26
C ILE A 109 1.49 11.06 4.78
N GLN A 110 0.29 10.69 5.19
CA GLN A 110 -0.02 9.34 5.61
C GLN A 110 -0.42 8.47 4.41
N PRO A 111 -0.08 7.16 4.40
CA PRO A 111 -0.47 6.27 3.33
C PRO A 111 -2.00 6.20 3.19
N ALA A 112 -2.49 6.11 1.96
CA ALA A 112 -3.89 5.81 1.70
C ALA A 112 -4.26 4.42 2.26
N LYS A 113 -5.50 4.24 2.64
CA LYS A 113 -5.99 2.99 3.22
C LYS A 113 -6.87 2.27 2.21
N ILE A 114 -6.64 1.00 2.00
CA ILE A 114 -7.40 0.18 1.07
C ILE A 114 -8.00 -0.99 1.83
N ILE A 115 -9.31 -1.12 1.79
CA ILE A 115 -10.05 -2.18 2.45
C ILE A 115 -10.78 -3.01 1.40
N VAL A 116 -10.45 -4.30 1.32
CA VAL A 116 -11.01 -5.20 0.32
C VAL A 116 -11.93 -6.23 0.98
N GLY A 117 -13.12 -6.39 0.44
CA GLY A 117 -14.10 -7.39 0.88
C GLY A 117 -15.44 -6.79 1.21
N ASN A 118 -16.24 -7.54 1.95
CA ASN A 118 -17.61 -7.21 2.32
C ASN A 118 -17.77 -7.23 3.85
N ASN A 119 -18.91 -6.75 4.35
CA ASN A 119 -19.25 -6.76 5.78
C ASN A 119 -18.20 -6.02 6.64
N PHE A 120 -18.08 -4.72 6.45
CA PHE A 120 -17.11 -3.87 7.18
C PHE A 120 -17.52 -3.59 8.65
N GLY A 121 -18.69 -4.03 9.07
CA GLY A 121 -19.26 -3.73 10.37
C GLY A 121 -19.65 -2.24 10.51
N ARG A 122 -19.78 -1.76 11.75
CA ARG A 122 -20.13 -0.34 12.02
C ARG A 122 -18.96 0.56 11.69
N LEU A 123 -18.92 1.12 10.48
CA LEU A 123 -17.82 1.95 9.99
C LEU A 123 -17.52 3.17 10.85
N VAL A 124 -18.57 3.85 11.35
CA VAL A 124 -18.45 5.11 12.12
C VAL A 124 -17.51 4.99 13.33
N GLN A 125 -17.40 3.80 13.91
CA GLN A 125 -16.56 3.53 15.09
C GLN A 125 -15.14 3.05 14.74
N LYS A 126 -14.79 2.97 13.45
CA LYS A 126 -13.49 2.40 13.05
C LYS A 126 -12.35 3.42 13.16
N ASN A 127 -11.21 2.95 13.68
CA ASN A 127 -10.02 3.77 13.88
C ASN A 127 -9.41 4.28 12.56
N ILE A 128 -9.74 3.68 11.42
CA ILE A 128 -9.25 4.13 10.10
C ILE A 128 -9.66 5.57 9.77
N PHE A 129 -10.74 6.09 10.39
CA PHE A 129 -11.21 7.47 10.18
C PHE A 129 -10.53 8.51 11.06
N LYS A 130 -9.69 8.10 12.02
CA LYS A 130 -9.06 9.03 12.98
C LYS A 130 -7.95 9.90 12.40
N ASN A 131 -7.56 9.68 11.15
CA ASN A 131 -6.58 10.54 10.44
C ASN A 131 -7.05 10.87 9.02
N PHE A 132 -6.36 11.82 8.38
CA PHE A 132 -6.80 12.48 7.15
C PHE A 132 -6.37 11.81 5.84
N SER A 133 -5.90 10.53 5.85
CA SER A 133 -5.56 9.86 4.59
C SER A 133 -6.81 9.39 3.84
N HIS A 134 -6.68 9.29 2.51
CA HIS A 134 -7.74 8.77 1.65
C HIS A 134 -8.04 7.29 1.94
N ILE A 135 -9.29 6.88 1.81
CA ILE A 135 -9.73 5.50 2.05
C ILE A 135 -10.43 4.96 0.80
N PHE A 136 -9.96 3.81 0.33
CA PHE A 136 -10.58 3.05 -0.75
C PHE A 136 -11.29 1.84 -0.17
N PHE A 137 -12.56 1.67 -0.48
CA PHE A 137 -13.30 0.43 -0.24
C PHE A 137 -13.50 -0.30 -1.57
N VAL A 138 -13.06 -1.54 -1.64
CA VAL A 138 -13.24 -2.42 -2.80
C VAL A 138 -14.21 -3.51 -2.38
N THR A 139 -15.45 -3.45 -2.87
CA THR A 139 -16.56 -4.26 -2.37
C THR A 139 -17.59 -4.56 -3.44
N SER A 140 -18.35 -5.64 -3.28
CA SER A 140 -19.56 -5.93 -4.07
C SER A 140 -20.85 -5.42 -3.41
N GLU A 141 -20.76 -4.94 -2.16
CA GLU A 141 -21.92 -4.44 -1.39
C GLU A 141 -22.10 -2.94 -1.57
N LYS A 142 -23.34 -2.48 -1.44
CA LYS A 142 -23.64 -1.05 -1.32
C LYS A 142 -23.15 -0.55 0.04
N LEU A 143 -22.17 0.35 0.03
CA LEU A 143 -21.58 0.90 1.24
C LEU A 143 -22.25 2.24 1.57
N ILE A 144 -22.78 2.35 2.79
CA ILE A 144 -23.27 3.62 3.33
C ILE A 144 -22.10 4.30 4.04
N VAL A 145 -21.58 5.35 3.43
CA VAL A 145 -20.46 6.14 3.95
C VAL A 145 -21.04 7.31 4.76
N PRO A 146 -20.52 7.57 5.98
CA PRO A 146 -20.91 8.77 6.73
C PRO A 146 -20.56 10.03 5.93
N GLU A 147 -21.49 10.96 5.81
CA GLU A 147 -21.39 12.17 4.98
C GLU A 147 -20.10 12.98 5.26
N LYS A 148 -19.76 13.15 6.54
CA LYS A 148 -18.53 13.86 6.98
C LYS A 148 -17.21 13.29 6.43
N TYR A 149 -17.23 12.09 5.84
CA TYR A 149 -16.04 11.44 5.26
C TYR A 149 -16.16 11.23 3.75
N SER A 150 -17.27 11.65 3.12
CA SER A 150 -17.57 11.39 1.71
C SER A 150 -16.47 11.85 0.74
N ASN A 151 -15.85 13.00 1.01
CA ASN A 151 -14.76 13.57 0.20
C ASN A 151 -13.42 12.81 0.31
N LYS A 152 -13.29 11.92 1.30
CA LYS A 152 -12.05 11.14 1.57
C LYS A 152 -12.19 9.66 1.26
N ILE A 153 -13.34 9.25 0.76
CA ILE A 153 -13.65 7.85 0.50
C ILE A 153 -13.93 7.65 -0.97
N THR A 154 -13.32 6.63 -1.55
CA THR A 154 -13.66 6.12 -2.87
C THR A 154 -14.15 4.68 -2.74
N CYS A 155 -15.38 4.43 -3.17
CA CYS A 155 -15.94 3.08 -3.25
C CYS A 155 -15.75 2.53 -4.66
N ILE A 156 -15.04 1.41 -4.77
CA ILE A 156 -14.85 0.67 -6.02
C ILE A 156 -15.74 -0.56 -5.97
N HIS A 157 -16.87 -0.47 -6.67
CA HIS A 157 -17.77 -1.61 -6.78
C HIS A 157 -17.20 -2.66 -7.73
N THR A 158 -17.20 -3.91 -7.31
CA THR A 158 -16.64 -5.01 -8.05
C THR A 158 -17.43 -6.31 -7.88
N ASN A 159 -17.64 -7.00 -8.97
CA ASN A 159 -18.04 -8.40 -9.02
C ASN A 159 -16.77 -9.25 -9.06
N LYS A 160 -16.25 -9.66 -7.96
CA LYS A 160 -15.07 -10.54 -7.67
C LYS A 160 -13.91 -10.64 -8.70
N ARG A 161 -14.15 -10.68 -10.03
CA ARG A 161 -13.10 -10.94 -11.05
C ARG A 161 -12.21 -9.73 -11.39
N ASN A 162 -12.73 -8.49 -11.35
CA ASN A 162 -11.99 -7.31 -11.87
C ASN A 162 -11.67 -6.24 -10.80
N GLY A 163 -11.94 -6.51 -9.52
CA GLY A 163 -11.82 -5.51 -8.47
C GLY A 163 -10.41 -4.98 -8.25
N LEU A 164 -9.43 -5.87 -8.26
CA LEU A 164 -8.03 -5.46 -8.08
C LEU A 164 -7.51 -4.68 -9.29
N GLN A 165 -7.91 -5.04 -10.51
CA GLN A 165 -7.51 -4.30 -11.72
C GLN A 165 -8.09 -2.88 -11.73
N LYS A 166 -9.38 -2.72 -11.37
CA LYS A 166 -10.02 -1.42 -11.20
C LYS A 166 -9.33 -0.60 -10.12
N LEU A 167 -9.03 -1.22 -8.97
CA LEU A 167 -8.30 -0.60 -7.89
C LEU A 167 -6.92 -0.11 -8.35
N PHE A 168 -6.13 -0.94 -9.02
CA PHE A 168 -4.79 -0.57 -9.47
C PHE A 168 -4.82 0.61 -10.45
N LYS A 169 -5.78 0.61 -11.38
CA LYS A 169 -5.97 1.72 -12.30
C LYS A 169 -6.31 3.02 -11.56
N GLU A 170 -7.25 2.98 -10.63
CA GLU A 170 -7.66 4.14 -9.82
C GLU A 170 -6.51 4.66 -8.95
N LEU A 171 -5.73 3.79 -8.33
CA LEU A 171 -4.58 4.16 -7.54
C LEU A 171 -3.51 4.86 -8.39
N MET A 172 -3.18 4.30 -9.56
CA MET A 172 -2.21 4.90 -10.48
C MET A 172 -2.64 6.26 -10.99
N LEU A 173 -3.92 6.45 -11.32
CA LEU A 173 -4.49 7.75 -11.73
C LEU A 173 -4.37 8.80 -10.63
N ARG A 174 -4.44 8.40 -9.36
CA ARG A 174 -4.29 9.30 -8.21
C ARG A 174 -2.87 9.42 -7.68
N GLY A 175 -1.88 8.84 -8.36
CA GLY A 175 -0.47 8.90 -7.98
C GLY A 175 -0.05 7.96 -6.84
N TYR A 176 -0.88 6.99 -6.46
CA TYR A 176 -0.49 5.95 -5.51
C TYR A 176 0.28 4.84 -6.22
N THR A 177 1.59 4.86 -6.08
CA THR A 177 2.52 4.03 -6.86
C THR A 177 2.92 2.73 -6.18
N SER A 178 2.62 2.56 -4.89
CA SER A 178 3.00 1.37 -4.12
C SER A 178 1.92 0.97 -3.10
N ILE A 179 1.77 -0.33 -2.88
CA ILE A 179 0.82 -0.92 -1.93
C ILE A 179 1.58 -1.84 -0.98
N LEU A 180 1.43 -1.61 0.32
CA LEU A 180 1.77 -2.57 1.35
C LEU A 180 0.54 -3.41 1.68
N VAL A 181 0.58 -4.70 1.39
CA VAL A 181 -0.49 -5.64 1.79
C VAL A 181 -0.15 -6.19 3.17
N GLU A 182 -0.97 -5.88 4.15
CA GLU A 182 -0.87 -6.42 5.50
C GLU A 182 -1.93 -7.51 5.67
N GLY A 183 -1.48 -8.75 5.70
CA GLY A 183 -2.34 -9.89 5.97
C GLY A 183 -2.81 -9.91 7.42
N GLY A 184 -4.02 -10.40 7.62
CA GLY A 184 -4.61 -10.73 8.91
C GLY A 184 -5.31 -12.07 8.83
N LYS A 185 -5.98 -12.46 9.92
CA LYS A 185 -6.76 -13.72 10.02
C LYS A 185 -7.93 -13.76 9.04
#